data_c287722ce83352a452557bdb4fad9426
#
_entry.id   c287722ce83352a452557bdb4fad9426
#
_cell.length_a   1.000
_cell.length_b   1.000
_cell.length_c   1.000
_cell.angle_alpha   90.00
_cell.angle_beta   90.00
_cell.angle_gamma   90.00
#
_symmetry.space_group_name_H-M   'P 1'
#
loop_
_entity.id
_entity.type
_entity.pdbx_description
1 polymer ?
#
loop_
_entity_poly.entity_id
_entity_poly.type
_entity_poly.pdbx_seq_one_letter_code
_entity_poly.pdbx_strand_id
1 'polypeptide(L)'
;MHNYLTDLTDNQWQSIEKFFDCKRKRKYELSAIWDGILYVIKTGCQWRMLPKDFAPWQTVYYYFRQWKYAGIIEVILEEVVYKIRESVNKSPSPTVGIVDSQSAKTTAVGGFSIGYDAGKKVKGRKRHIVTDTLGNLLVVEVHSASYADRAKGFDVISLAKDKYKTIEKVFADGGYTGSLIDQVKQKLNCKLEIIKRTDKGFKVLPKRWIVERTLGWLSNDRRNSRDYEFSPLTSEAIIQLSFIKVALNKLFK
;
A
#
# COMPACT_ATOMS: atom_id res chain seq x y z
N MET A 1 12.04 18.77 16.91
CA MET A 1 13.29 18.00 17.16
C MET A 1 12.97 16.56 16.77
N HIS A 2 13.65 16.02 15.75
CA HIS A 2 13.42 14.64 15.28
C HIS A 2 14.20 13.71 16.21
N ASN A 3 13.48 12.83 16.94
CA ASN A 3 14.07 11.93 17.92
C ASN A 3 14.37 10.54 17.35
N TYR A 4 13.69 10.17 16.25
CA TYR A 4 13.76 8.84 15.67
C TYR A 4 13.99 8.90 14.15
N LEU A 5 14.67 7.88 13.62
CA LEU A 5 14.87 7.73 12.16
C LEU A 5 13.56 7.57 11.37
N THR A 6 12.48 7.32 12.07
CA THR A 6 11.14 7.18 11.49
C THR A 6 10.43 8.51 11.30
N ASP A 7 10.89 9.55 11.99
CA ASP A 7 10.23 10.85 11.97
C ASP A 7 10.32 11.49 10.57
N LEU A 8 9.31 12.24 10.20
CA LEU A 8 9.34 13.03 8.98
C LEU A 8 10.25 14.24 9.17
N THR A 9 10.99 14.60 8.13
CA THR A 9 11.63 15.92 8.09
C THR A 9 10.56 17.02 7.96
N ASP A 10 10.91 18.27 8.29
CA ASP A 10 9.98 19.40 8.18
C ASP A 10 9.45 19.55 6.75
N ASN A 11 10.30 19.39 5.72
CA ASN A 11 9.88 19.45 4.33
C ASN A 11 8.91 18.32 3.96
N GLN A 12 9.14 17.10 4.48
CA GLN A 12 8.23 15.97 4.26
C GLN A 12 6.87 16.25 4.89
N TRP A 13 6.85 16.75 6.14
CA TRP A 13 5.60 17.09 6.81
C TRP A 13 4.85 18.21 6.08
N GLN A 14 5.49 19.32 5.76
CA GLN A 14 4.90 20.44 5.03
C GLN A 14 4.26 20.00 3.70
N SER A 15 4.81 18.98 3.05
CA SER A 15 4.27 18.47 1.79
C SER A 15 2.91 17.80 1.92
N ILE A 16 2.56 17.31 3.13
CA ILE A 16 1.30 16.61 3.43
C ILE A 16 0.42 17.33 4.45
N GLU A 17 0.93 18.35 5.13
CA GLU A 17 0.23 19.08 6.20
C GLU A 17 -1.14 19.62 5.76
N LYS A 18 -1.27 20.05 4.49
CA LYS A 18 -2.50 20.59 3.92
C LYS A 18 -3.72 19.64 3.97
N PHE A 19 -3.50 18.34 4.16
CA PHE A 19 -4.58 17.34 4.26
C PHE A 19 -5.16 17.23 5.68
N PHE A 20 -4.58 17.93 6.64
CA PHE A 20 -5.02 17.91 8.03
C PHE A 20 -5.62 19.25 8.44
N ASP A 21 -6.61 19.20 9.33
CA ASP A 21 -7.12 20.43 9.97
C ASP A 21 -6.12 20.93 11.00
N CYS A 22 -5.15 21.72 10.58
CA CYS A 22 -4.13 22.31 11.45
C CYS A 22 -4.60 23.60 12.16
N LYS A 23 -5.79 24.13 11.85
CA LYS A 23 -6.32 25.37 12.44
C LYS A 23 -6.74 25.20 13.90
N ARG A 24 -7.23 24.03 14.28
CA ARG A 24 -7.67 23.76 15.65
C ARG A 24 -6.47 23.61 16.58
N LYS A 25 -6.44 24.37 17.68
CA LYS A 25 -5.45 24.20 18.74
C LYS A 25 -5.55 22.81 19.36
N ARG A 26 -4.44 22.10 19.44
CA ARG A 26 -4.32 20.74 20.00
C ARG A 26 -3.23 20.68 21.05
N LYS A 27 -3.32 19.70 21.94
CA LYS A 27 -2.28 19.45 22.96
C LYS A 27 -1.01 18.89 22.33
N TYR A 28 -1.14 18.11 21.24
CA TYR A 28 -0.04 17.48 20.54
C TYR A 28 -0.06 17.88 19.08
N GLU A 29 1.10 18.16 18.52
CA GLU A 29 1.24 18.47 17.10
C GLU A 29 0.87 17.25 16.23
N LEU A 30 0.22 17.50 15.10
CA LEU A 30 -0.22 16.43 14.20
C LEU A 30 0.97 15.71 13.54
N SER A 31 2.08 16.42 13.31
CA SER A 31 3.34 15.83 12.87
C SER A 31 3.86 14.78 13.86
N ALA A 32 3.92 15.12 15.15
CA ALA A 32 4.35 14.19 16.19
C ALA A 32 3.42 12.96 16.32
N ILE A 33 2.12 13.15 16.09
CA ILE A 33 1.16 12.03 16.04
C ILE A 33 1.44 11.13 14.84
N TRP A 34 1.68 11.73 13.67
CA TRP A 34 2.02 11.00 12.45
C TRP A 34 3.32 10.20 12.62
N ASP A 35 4.35 10.81 13.19
CA ASP A 35 5.63 10.15 13.48
C ASP A 35 5.46 8.95 14.42
N GLY A 36 4.61 9.08 15.45
CA GLY A 36 4.25 7.95 16.30
C GLY A 36 3.60 6.79 15.55
N ILE A 37 2.77 7.07 14.53
CA ILE A 37 2.20 6.03 13.66
C ILE A 37 3.31 5.38 12.82
N LEU A 38 4.20 6.16 12.21
CA LEU A 38 5.31 5.65 11.43
C LEU A 38 6.27 4.81 12.28
N TYR A 39 6.49 5.19 13.53
CA TYR A 39 7.28 4.41 14.48
C TYR A 39 6.67 3.02 14.72
N VAL A 40 5.35 2.93 14.97
CA VAL A 40 4.65 1.65 15.13
C VAL A 40 4.78 0.78 13.88
N ILE A 41 4.67 1.36 12.70
CA ILE A 41 4.79 0.65 11.43
C ILE A 41 6.20 0.09 11.26
N LYS A 42 7.21 0.93 11.47
CA LYS A 42 8.62 0.55 11.28
C LYS A 42 9.09 -0.50 12.25
N THR A 43 8.80 -0.31 13.54
CA THR A 43 9.29 -1.18 14.61
C THR A 43 8.43 -2.42 14.82
N GLY A 44 7.14 -2.36 14.40
CA GLY A 44 6.17 -3.42 14.63
C GLY A 44 5.73 -3.54 16.09
N CYS A 45 6.04 -2.57 16.94
CA CYS A 45 5.63 -2.58 18.34
C CYS A 45 4.10 -2.55 18.46
N GLN A 46 3.59 -3.02 19.60
CA GLN A 46 2.19 -2.84 19.92
C GLN A 46 1.90 -1.36 20.20
N TRP A 47 0.71 -0.87 19.85
CA TRP A 47 0.31 0.51 20.11
C TRP A 47 0.57 0.95 21.55
N ARG A 48 0.29 0.07 22.51
CA ARG A 48 0.50 0.32 23.96
C ARG A 48 1.97 0.41 24.36
N MET A 49 2.88 -0.04 23.50
CA MET A 49 4.34 -0.03 23.72
C MET A 49 5.02 1.15 22.99
N LEU A 50 4.23 2.11 22.49
CA LEU A 50 4.78 3.33 21.91
C LEU A 50 5.60 4.07 22.99
N PRO A 51 6.84 4.52 22.68
CA PRO A 51 7.68 5.27 23.61
C PRO A 51 6.99 6.50 24.17
N LYS A 52 7.35 6.87 25.40
CA LYS A 52 6.73 8.00 26.14
C LYS A 52 7.09 9.37 25.53
N ASP A 53 8.07 9.43 24.65
CA ASP A 53 8.47 10.64 23.92
C ASP A 53 7.42 11.08 22.90
N PHE A 54 6.59 10.14 22.43
CA PHE A 54 5.44 10.43 21.59
C PHE A 54 4.22 10.85 22.41
N ALA A 55 3.20 11.36 21.73
CA ALA A 55 1.89 11.52 22.34
C ALA A 55 1.39 10.17 22.89
N PRO A 56 0.55 10.17 23.95
CA PRO A 56 0.00 8.93 24.50
C PRO A 56 -0.56 8.03 23.40
N TRP A 57 -0.28 6.73 23.48
CA TRP A 57 -0.66 5.77 22.44
C TRP A 57 -2.15 5.82 22.09
N GLN A 58 -3.03 6.13 23.07
CA GLN A 58 -4.47 6.29 22.83
C GLN A 58 -4.75 7.43 21.85
N THR A 59 -4.02 8.55 22.00
CA THR A 59 -4.14 9.71 21.13
C THR A 59 -3.65 9.36 19.72
N VAL A 60 -2.46 8.74 19.61
CA VAL A 60 -1.89 8.33 18.32
C VAL A 60 -2.82 7.35 17.60
N TYR A 61 -3.32 6.34 18.31
CA TYR A 61 -4.26 5.36 17.75
C TYR A 61 -5.60 5.97 17.37
N TYR A 62 -6.11 6.93 18.15
CA TYR A 62 -7.34 7.66 17.82
C TYR A 62 -7.21 8.39 16.48
N TYR A 63 -6.12 9.16 16.27
CA TYR A 63 -5.89 9.87 15.02
C TYR A 63 -5.64 8.92 13.84
N PHE A 64 -4.90 7.84 14.02
CA PHE A 64 -4.76 6.80 13.01
C PHE A 64 -6.13 6.29 12.54
N ARG A 65 -7.03 5.99 13.47
CA ARG A 65 -8.40 5.57 13.15
C ARG A 65 -9.17 6.66 12.41
N GLN A 66 -9.12 7.90 12.89
CA GLN A 66 -9.81 9.01 12.26
C GLN A 66 -9.34 9.21 10.82
N TRP A 67 -8.05 9.27 10.58
CA TRP A 67 -7.49 9.48 9.26
C TRP A 67 -7.76 8.31 8.30
N LYS A 68 -7.74 7.09 8.82
CA LYS A 68 -8.13 5.89 8.07
C LYS A 68 -9.59 5.97 7.60
N TYR A 69 -10.52 6.22 8.51
CA TYR A 69 -11.96 6.23 8.17
C TYR A 69 -12.38 7.47 7.37
N ALA A 70 -11.67 8.57 7.51
CA ALA A 70 -11.89 9.76 6.70
C ALA A 70 -11.26 9.68 5.30
N GLY A 71 -10.52 8.60 4.95
CA GLY A 71 -9.85 8.44 3.67
C GLY A 71 -8.61 9.32 3.47
N ILE A 72 -8.16 10.04 4.51
CA ILE A 72 -7.03 10.99 4.42
C ILE A 72 -5.75 10.28 4.00
N ILE A 73 -5.50 9.08 4.51
CA ILE A 73 -4.30 8.29 4.18
C ILE A 73 -4.26 7.99 2.67
N GLU A 74 -5.40 7.65 2.09
CA GLU A 74 -5.51 7.36 0.68
C GLU A 74 -5.30 8.59 -0.21
N VAL A 75 -5.86 9.73 0.18
CA VAL A 75 -5.68 11.01 -0.53
C VAL A 75 -4.21 11.46 -0.48
N ILE A 76 -3.54 11.32 0.68
CA ILE A 76 -2.10 11.63 0.79
C ILE A 76 -1.27 10.71 -0.12
N LEU A 77 -1.56 9.41 -0.14
CA LEU A 77 -0.85 8.47 -1.02
C LEU A 77 -0.95 8.89 -2.48
N GLU A 78 -2.14 9.25 -2.93
CA GLU A 78 -2.39 9.69 -4.31
C GLU A 78 -1.60 10.95 -4.66
N GLU A 79 -1.65 11.97 -3.81
CA GLU A 79 -0.92 13.22 -4.00
C GLU A 79 0.60 13.00 -4.07
N VAL A 80 1.13 12.17 -3.16
CA VAL A 80 2.57 11.89 -3.16
C VAL A 80 2.99 11.11 -4.39
N VAL A 81 2.16 10.20 -4.89
CA VAL A 81 2.39 9.50 -6.16
C VAL A 81 2.42 10.49 -7.33
N TYR A 82 1.49 11.44 -7.38
CA TYR A 82 1.47 12.48 -8.41
C TYR A 82 2.77 13.30 -8.41
N LYS A 83 3.19 13.78 -7.25
CA LYS A 83 4.44 14.54 -7.11
C LYS A 83 5.69 13.76 -7.54
N ILE A 84 5.77 12.45 -7.19
CA ILE A 84 6.89 11.60 -7.65
C ILE A 84 6.88 11.49 -9.17
N ARG A 85 5.72 11.33 -9.79
CA ARG A 85 5.64 11.19 -11.24
C ARG A 85 6.05 12.47 -11.94
N GLU A 86 5.60 13.62 -11.44
CA GLU A 86 5.98 14.94 -11.95
C GLU A 86 7.48 15.21 -11.79
N SER A 87 8.08 14.84 -10.66
CA SER A 87 9.53 15.03 -10.42
C SER A 87 10.44 14.27 -11.39
N VAL A 88 9.89 13.27 -12.09
CA VAL A 88 10.60 12.52 -13.15
C VAL A 88 10.01 12.76 -14.55
N ASN A 89 9.35 13.89 -14.75
CA ASN A 89 8.75 14.32 -16.02
C ASN A 89 7.73 13.31 -16.60
N LYS A 90 6.94 12.66 -15.75
CA LYS A 90 5.82 11.82 -16.16
C LYS A 90 4.49 12.49 -15.87
N SER A 91 3.46 12.14 -16.64
CA SER A 91 2.09 12.56 -16.32
C SER A 91 1.76 12.19 -14.86
N PRO A 92 1.13 13.10 -14.08
CA PRO A 92 0.71 12.83 -12.70
C PRO A 92 -0.12 11.55 -12.60
N SER A 93 -1.08 11.39 -13.49
CA SER A 93 -1.93 10.20 -13.53
C SER A 93 -1.30 9.10 -14.40
N PRO A 94 -1.19 7.84 -13.89
CA PRO A 94 -0.59 6.73 -14.61
C PRO A 94 -1.52 6.20 -15.71
N THR A 95 -0.95 5.83 -16.86
CA THR A 95 -1.66 5.13 -17.96
C THR A 95 -1.46 3.63 -17.94
N VAL A 96 -0.51 3.14 -17.12
CA VAL A 96 -0.14 1.73 -17.03
C VAL A 96 -0.06 1.30 -15.57
N GLY A 97 -0.75 0.21 -15.25
CA GLY A 97 -0.67 -0.48 -13.96
C GLY A 97 0.10 -1.80 -14.06
N ILE A 98 0.57 -2.29 -12.92
CA ILE A 98 1.15 -3.63 -12.76
C ILE A 98 0.52 -4.23 -11.52
N VAL A 99 -0.18 -5.35 -11.67
CA VAL A 99 -0.89 -6.05 -10.59
C VAL A 99 -0.10 -7.27 -10.11
N ASP A 100 -0.07 -7.46 -8.80
CA ASP A 100 0.44 -8.69 -8.17
C ASP A 100 -0.14 -8.87 -6.76
N SER A 101 0.06 -10.04 -6.17
CA SER A 101 -0.42 -10.37 -4.83
C SER A 101 0.64 -11.02 -3.95
N GLN A 102 0.57 -10.72 -2.66
CA GLN A 102 1.40 -11.36 -1.64
C GLN A 102 0.52 -11.97 -0.55
N SER A 103 0.70 -13.26 -0.27
CA SER A 103 0.06 -13.91 0.89
C SER A 103 0.88 -13.64 2.14
N ALA A 104 0.26 -13.05 3.16
CA ALA A 104 0.86 -12.72 4.44
C ALA A 104 0.23 -13.55 5.56
N LYS A 105 1.08 -14.16 6.41
CA LYS A 105 0.61 -14.89 7.59
C LYS A 105 -0.05 -13.93 8.57
N THR A 106 -1.22 -14.30 9.10
CA THR A 106 -1.84 -13.64 10.25
C THR A 106 -1.28 -14.19 11.57
N THR A 107 -1.61 -13.53 12.66
CA THR A 107 -1.26 -13.96 14.02
C THR A 107 -2.36 -14.82 14.63
N ALA A 108 -2.09 -15.43 15.81
CA ALA A 108 -3.08 -16.21 16.55
C ALA A 108 -4.24 -15.36 17.10
N VAL A 109 -4.06 -14.05 17.26
CA VAL A 109 -5.12 -13.13 17.72
C VAL A 109 -6.28 -13.07 16.73
N GLY A 110 -6.05 -13.46 15.47
CA GLY A 110 -7.13 -13.58 14.50
C GLY A 110 -7.58 -12.25 13.91
N GLY A 111 -8.85 -12.20 13.57
CA GLY A 111 -9.51 -11.17 12.81
C GLY A 111 -10.43 -11.83 11.78
N PHE A 112 -11.08 -11.05 10.94
CA PHE A 112 -11.92 -11.60 9.88
C PHE A 112 -11.20 -11.59 8.51
N SER A 113 -11.80 -12.26 7.51
CA SER A 113 -11.24 -12.44 6.17
C SER A 113 -9.88 -13.18 6.16
N ILE A 114 -9.75 -14.21 7.01
CA ILE A 114 -8.59 -15.10 7.04
C ILE A 114 -8.91 -16.35 6.21
N GLY A 115 -7.92 -16.84 5.46
CA GLY A 115 -8.06 -18.06 4.67
C GLY A 115 -6.72 -18.76 4.47
N TYR A 116 -6.71 -19.81 3.67
CA TYR A 116 -5.53 -20.60 3.38
C TYR A 116 -5.20 -20.54 1.88
N ASP A 117 -4.01 -20.04 1.56
CA ASP A 117 -3.43 -20.10 0.22
C ASP A 117 -2.75 -21.46 0.04
N ALA A 118 -3.40 -22.38 -0.67
CA ALA A 118 -2.88 -23.72 -0.89
C ALA A 118 -1.61 -23.74 -1.75
N GLY A 119 -1.47 -22.81 -2.69
CA GLY A 119 -0.30 -22.71 -3.56
C GLY A 119 0.95 -22.24 -2.83
N LYS A 120 0.81 -21.27 -1.94
CA LYS A 120 1.92 -20.70 -1.15
C LYS A 120 2.03 -21.33 0.24
N LYS A 121 1.09 -22.22 0.64
CA LYS A 121 0.98 -22.85 1.97
C LYS A 121 0.96 -21.82 3.11
N VAL A 122 0.20 -20.75 2.95
CA VAL A 122 0.09 -19.64 3.91
C VAL A 122 -1.33 -19.52 4.42
N LYS A 123 -1.52 -19.61 5.75
CA LYS A 123 -2.76 -19.23 6.41
C LYS A 123 -2.71 -17.74 6.78
N GLY A 124 -3.63 -16.95 6.20
CA GLY A 124 -3.63 -15.52 6.45
C GLY A 124 -4.49 -14.72 5.47
N ARG A 125 -3.98 -13.56 5.10
CA ARG A 125 -4.60 -12.66 4.12
C ARG A 125 -3.71 -12.46 2.91
N LYS A 126 -4.32 -12.08 1.81
CA LYS A 126 -3.63 -11.73 0.59
C LYS A 126 -3.67 -10.22 0.41
N ARG A 127 -2.51 -9.61 0.20
CA ARG A 127 -2.30 -8.21 -0.14
C ARG A 127 -2.25 -8.11 -1.65
N HIS A 128 -3.29 -7.59 -2.24
CA HIS A 128 -3.41 -7.46 -3.68
C HIS A 128 -3.18 -6.01 -4.05
N ILE A 129 -2.17 -5.73 -4.86
CA ILE A 129 -1.75 -4.35 -5.16
C ILE A 129 -1.72 -4.08 -6.66
N VAL A 130 -1.96 -2.82 -7.00
CA VAL A 130 -1.60 -2.29 -8.32
C VAL A 130 -0.58 -1.17 -8.11
N THR A 131 0.51 -1.22 -8.88
CA THR A 131 1.54 -0.19 -8.90
C THR A 131 1.63 0.47 -10.26
N ASP A 132 2.23 1.65 -10.33
CA ASP A 132 2.64 2.24 -11.60
C ASP A 132 3.99 1.67 -12.09
N THR A 133 4.46 2.17 -13.23
CA THR A 133 5.74 1.76 -13.84
C THR A 133 6.99 2.22 -13.08
N LEU A 134 6.85 3.08 -12.07
CA LEU A 134 7.92 3.49 -11.17
C LEU A 134 7.93 2.66 -9.88
N GLY A 135 6.92 1.82 -9.66
CA GLY A 135 6.72 1.01 -8.46
C GLY A 135 6.04 1.79 -7.33
N ASN A 136 5.34 2.87 -7.63
CA ASN A 136 4.52 3.55 -6.65
C ASN A 136 3.20 2.79 -6.46
N LEU A 137 2.77 2.62 -5.22
CA LEU A 137 1.49 1.99 -4.92
C LEU A 137 0.34 2.88 -5.40
N LEU A 138 -0.54 2.34 -6.22
CA LEU A 138 -1.75 3.01 -6.69
C LEU A 138 -2.95 2.64 -5.82
N VAL A 139 -3.18 1.34 -5.65
CA VAL A 139 -4.24 0.79 -4.80
C VAL A 139 -3.76 -0.48 -4.10
N VAL A 140 -4.38 -0.79 -2.99
CA VAL A 140 -4.24 -2.06 -2.27
C VAL A 140 -5.61 -2.54 -1.83
N GLU A 141 -5.88 -3.84 -1.99
CA GLU A 141 -7.01 -4.56 -1.44
C GLU A 141 -6.48 -5.73 -0.60
N VAL A 142 -6.95 -5.86 0.63
CA VAL A 142 -6.59 -6.96 1.51
C VAL A 142 -7.79 -7.86 1.73
N HIS A 143 -7.66 -9.13 1.38
CA HIS A 143 -8.73 -10.12 1.46
C HIS A 143 -8.23 -11.47 1.97
N SER A 144 -9.14 -12.44 2.13
CA SER A 144 -8.78 -13.80 2.53
C SER A 144 -7.76 -14.42 1.56
N ALA A 145 -6.74 -15.10 2.10
CA ALA A 145 -5.74 -15.79 1.29
C ALA A 145 -6.32 -16.99 0.51
N SER A 146 -7.53 -17.45 0.82
CA SER A 146 -8.20 -18.55 0.10
C SER A 146 -8.63 -18.17 -1.32
N TYR A 147 -8.79 -16.88 -1.63
CA TYR A 147 -9.12 -16.48 -2.99
C TYR A 147 -7.92 -16.61 -3.91
N ALA A 148 -8.11 -17.22 -5.08
CA ALA A 148 -7.12 -17.21 -6.15
C ALA A 148 -6.91 -15.79 -6.69
N ASP A 149 -5.69 -15.48 -7.16
CA ASP A 149 -5.35 -14.14 -7.67
C ASP A 149 -6.31 -13.69 -8.77
N ARG A 150 -6.66 -14.61 -9.69
CA ARG A 150 -7.65 -14.38 -10.75
C ARG A 150 -9.03 -13.99 -10.23
N ALA A 151 -9.48 -14.59 -9.11
CA ALA A 151 -10.82 -14.36 -8.60
C ALA A 151 -11.00 -12.93 -8.05
N LYS A 152 -9.91 -12.33 -7.55
CA LYS A 152 -9.89 -10.96 -7.01
C LYS A 152 -9.22 -9.94 -7.92
N GLY A 153 -8.62 -10.41 -9.02
CA GLY A 153 -7.94 -9.56 -9.99
C GLY A 153 -8.83 -8.49 -10.60
N PHE A 154 -10.09 -8.82 -10.90
CA PHE A 154 -11.04 -7.84 -11.43
C PHE A 154 -11.31 -6.72 -10.44
N ASP A 155 -11.56 -7.04 -9.18
CA ASP A 155 -11.92 -6.06 -8.15
C ASP A 155 -10.79 -5.04 -7.97
N VAL A 156 -9.55 -5.49 -7.80
CA VAL A 156 -8.41 -4.59 -7.58
C VAL A 156 -8.06 -3.76 -8.83
N ILE A 157 -8.20 -4.32 -10.03
CA ILE A 157 -7.99 -3.58 -11.29
C ILE A 157 -9.10 -2.53 -11.46
N SER A 158 -10.36 -2.86 -11.11
CA SER A 158 -11.47 -1.92 -11.11
C SER A 158 -11.21 -0.76 -10.16
N LEU A 159 -10.80 -1.02 -8.93
CA LEU A 159 -10.41 0.02 -7.96
C LEU A 159 -9.33 0.95 -8.52
N ALA A 160 -8.29 0.37 -9.17
CA ALA A 160 -7.23 1.17 -9.79
C ALA A 160 -7.76 2.02 -10.95
N LYS A 161 -8.63 1.47 -11.80
CA LYS A 161 -9.24 2.18 -12.93
C LYS A 161 -10.22 3.24 -12.47
N ASP A 162 -10.95 3.01 -11.38
CA ASP A 162 -11.89 3.98 -10.81
C ASP A 162 -11.16 5.19 -10.24
N LYS A 163 -10.04 4.96 -9.58
CA LYS A 163 -9.18 5.99 -9.03
C LYS A 163 -8.38 6.73 -10.10
N TYR A 164 -7.81 5.99 -11.05
CA TYR A 164 -6.97 6.53 -12.13
C TYR A 164 -7.61 6.21 -13.48
N LYS A 165 -8.56 7.02 -13.92
CA LYS A 165 -9.32 6.83 -15.18
C LYS A 165 -8.42 6.75 -16.43
N THR A 166 -7.20 7.25 -16.33
CA THR A 166 -6.17 7.22 -17.40
C THR A 166 -5.52 5.86 -17.61
N ILE A 167 -5.72 4.87 -16.71
CA ILE A 167 -5.14 3.53 -16.89
C ILE A 167 -5.79 2.83 -18.08
N GLU A 168 -5.00 2.58 -19.12
CA GLU A 168 -5.41 1.90 -20.36
C GLU A 168 -4.89 0.45 -20.41
N LYS A 169 -3.84 0.16 -19.64
CA LYS A 169 -3.18 -1.14 -19.64
C LYS A 169 -2.76 -1.56 -18.23
N VAL A 170 -2.95 -2.84 -17.93
CA VAL A 170 -2.43 -3.47 -16.71
C VAL A 170 -1.61 -4.70 -17.10
N PHE A 171 -0.41 -4.84 -16.53
CA PHE A 171 0.43 -6.03 -16.64
C PHE A 171 0.20 -6.92 -15.43
N ALA A 172 0.14 -8.25 -15.69
CA ALA A 172 -0.04 -9.26 -14.67
C ALA A 172 0.79 -10.53 -14.98
N ASP A 173 0.95 -11.40 -14.00
CA ASP A 173 1.57 -12.69 -14.21
C ASP A 173 0.57 -13.76 -14.71
N GLY A 174 1.06 -15.01 -14.91
CA GLY A 174 0.24 -16.14 -15.39
C GLY A 174 -0.93 -16.50 -14.46
N GLY A 175 -0.94 -16.07 -13.20
CA GLY A 175 -2.04 -16.29 -12.26
C GLY A 175 -3.34 -15.56 -12.62
N TYR A 176 -3.26 -14.56 -13.49
CA TYR A 176 -4.39 -13.71 -13.91
C TYR A 176 -4.96 -14.08 -15.30
N THR A 177 -4.68 -15.26 -15.79
CA THR A 177 -5.15 -15.74 -17.11
C THR A 177 -6.64 -16.13 -17.10
N GLY A 178 -7.18 -16.40 -18.30
CA GLY A 178 -8.56 -16.90 -18.50
C GLY A 178 -9.56 -15.77 -18.71
N SER A 179 -10.80 -15.97 -18.29
CA SER A 179 -11.93 -15.05 -18.52
C SER A 179 -11.72 -13.64 -17.95
N LEU A 180 -10.78 -13.45 -17.03
CA LEU A 180 -10.45 -12.14 -16.46
C LEU A 180 -9.99 -11.15 -17.53
N ILE A 181 -9.25 -11.61 -18.55
CA ILE A 181 -8.74 -10.75 -19.64
C ILE A 181 -9.91 -10.09 -20.38
N ASP A 182 -10.92 -10.90 -20.74
CA ASP A 182 -12.10 -10.40 -21.45
C ASP A 182 -12.97 -9.51 -20.55
N GLN A 183 -13.13 -9.88 -19.28
CA GLN A 183 -13.89 -9.07 -18.30
C GLN A 183 -13.28 -7.68 -18.13
N VAL A 184 -11.95 -7.59 -17.95
CA VAL A 184 -11.23 -6.31 -17.81
C VAL A 184 -11.38 -5.47 -19.09
N LYS A 185 -11.25 -6.10 -20.26
CA LYS A 185 -11.40 -5.40 -21.54
C LYS A 185 -12.82 -4.85 -21.72
N GLN A 186 -13.84 -5.70 -21.50
CA GLN A 186 -15.24 -5.36 -21.78
C GLN A 186 -15.82 -4.37 -20.77
N LYS A 187 -15.54 -4.58 -19.46
CA LYS A 187 -16.16 -3.79 -18.38
C LYS A 187 -15.38 -2.54 -18.01
N LEU A 188 -14.05 -2.57 -18.12
CA LEU A 188 -13.19 -1.48 -17.67
C LEU A 188 -12.54 -0.71 -18.84
N ASN A 189 -12.77 -1.13 -20.09
CA ASN A 189 -12.08 -0.58 -21.27
C ASN A 189 -10.57 -0.47 -21.04
N CYS A 190 -9.98 -1.55 -20.50
CA CYS A 190 -8.58 -1.63 -20.12
C CYS A 190 -7.97 -2.94 -20.65
N LYS A 191 -6.74 -2.89 -21.15
CA LYS A 191 -6.04 -4.07 -21.66
C LYS A 191 -5.31 -4.77 -20.50
N LEU A 192 -5.67 -6.03 -20.20
CA LEU A 192 -4.89 -6.89 -19.30
C LEU A 192 -3.88 -7.70 -20.13
N GLU A 193 -2.59 -7.47 -19.91
CA GLU A 193 -1.51 -8.14 -20.63
C GLU A 193 -0.74 -9.08 -19.71
N ILE A 194 -0.74 -10.38 -20.04
CA ILE A 194 -0.10 -11.42 -19.24
C ILE A 194 1.37 -11.56 -19.63
N ILE A 195 2.27 -11.33 -18.68
CA ILE A 195 3.71 -11.55 -18.86
C ILE A 195 4.02 -13.01 -18.56
N LYS A 196 4.24 -13.81 -19.62
CA LYS A 196 4.60 -15.23 -19.50
C LYS A 196 6.11 -15.37 -19.28
N ARG A 197 6.51 -16.36 -18.48
CA ARG A 197 7.90 -16.87 -18.48
C ARG A 197 8.15 -17.62 -19.78
N THR A 198 9.08 -17.15 -20.59
CA THR A 198 9.45 -17.77 -21.87
C THR A 198 10.66 -18.69 -21.74
N ASP A 199 11.50 -18.53 -20.74
CA ASP A 199 12.78 -19.23 -20.61
C ASP A 199 12.86 -20.11 -19.36
N LYS A 200 13.61 -21.23 -19.44
CA LYS A 200 14.05 -22.04 -18.31
C LYS A 200 15.20 -21.29 -17.61
N GLY A 201 15.01 -20.89 -16.34
CA GLY A 201 16.02 -20.21 -15.55
C GLY A 201 15.52 -18.89 -14.93
N PHE A 202 16.37 -18.26 -14.10
CA PHE A 202 16.08 -16.96 -13.51
C PHE A 202 16.34 -15.86 -14.54
N LYS A 203 15.29 -15.18 -14.99
CA LYS A 203 15.37 -14.00 -15.84
C LYS A 203 14.45 -12.92 -15.27
N VAL A 204 14.98 -11.71 -15.12
CA VAL A 204 14.19 -10.56 -14.71
C VAL A 204 13.21 -10.22 -15.82
N LEU A 205 11.93 -10.51 -15.61
CA LEU A 205 10.89 -10.18 -16.57
C LEU A 205 10.64 -8.67 -16.59
N PRO A 206 10.71 -8.03 -17.77
CA PRO A 206 10.42 -6.60 -17.88
C PRO A 206 9.09 -6.25 -17.22
N LYS A 207 9.08 -5.17 -16.42
CA LYS A 207 7.93 -4.63 -15.68
C LYS A 207 7.44 -5.46 -14.48
N ARG A 208 7.45 -6.80 -14.51
CA ARG A 208 7.00 -7.64 -13.39
C ARG A 208 7.86 -7.44 -12.13
N TRP A 209 9.19 -7.38 -12.29
CA TRP A 209 10.10 -7.15 -11.17
C TRP A 209 9.77 -5.85 -10.37
N ILE A 210 9.09 -4.89 -11.02
CA ILE A 210 8.73 -3.62 -10.39
C ILE A 210 7.75 -3.84 -9.24
N VAL A 211 6.66 -4.58 -9.48
CA VAL A 211 5.66 -4.87 -8.45
C VAL A 211 6.22 -5.84 -7.40
N GLU A 212 7.04 -6.81 -7.80
CA GLU A 212 7.74 -7.72 -6.88
C GLU A 212 8.67 -6.94 -5.94
N ARG A 213 9.48 -6.00 -6.47
CA ARG A 213 10.29 -5.08 -5.68
C ARG A 213 9.44 -4.24 -4.73
N THR A 214 8.31 -3.73 -5.21
CA THR A 214 7.40 -2.92 -4.40
C THR A 214 6.84 -3.74 -3.22
N LEU A 215 6.40 -4.98 -3.45
CA LEU A 215 6.03 -5.89 -2.37
C LEU A 215 7.20 -6.20 -1.43
N GLY A 216 8.41 -6.29 -1.95
CA GLY A 216 9.63 -6.47 -1.15
C GLY A 216 9.87 -5.32 -0.18
N TRP A 217 9.57 -4.07 -0.56
CA TRP A 217 9.72 -2.92 0.32
C TRP A 217 8.84 -2.98 1.57
N LEU A 218 7.69 -3.65 1.53
CA LEU A 218 6.86 -3.87 2.72
C LEU A 218 7.60 -4.62 3.83
N SER A 219 8.54 -5.50 3.46
CA SER A 219 9.33 -6.28 4.42
C SER A 219 10.29 -5.41 5.25
N ASN A 220 10.59 -4.18 4.80
CA ASN A 220 11.43 -3.23 5.54
C ASN A 220 10.72 -2.67 6.78
N ASP A 221 9.41 -2.81 6.86
CA ASP A 221 8.60 -2.40 7.99
C ASP A 221 8.12 -3.63 8.76
N ARG A 222 8.55 -3.77 10.02
CA ARG A 222 8.27 -4.96 10.83
C ARG A 222 6.77 -5.22 11.02
N ARG A 223 5.95 -4.16 11.02
CA ARG A 223 4.49 -4.28 11.08
C ARG A 223 3.91 -5.03 9.89
N ASN A 224 4.58 -4.99 8.74
CA ASN A 224 4.20 -5.68 7.52
C ASN A 224 4.82 -7.08 7.36
N SER A 225 5.70 -7.53 8.25
CA SER A 225 6.30 -8.88 8.18
C SER A 225 5.25 -9.99 8.30
N ARG A 226 4.17 -9.70 9.01
CA ARG A 226 2.92 -10.47 9.06
C ARG A 226 1.74 -9.52 9.00
N ASP A 227 0.53 -10.05 8.87
CA ASP A 227 -0.68 -9.27 9.07
C ASP A 227 -1.13 -9.38 10.54
N TYR A 228 -0.87 -8.33 11.31
CA TYR A 228 -1.22 -8.24 12.74
C TYR A 228 -2.59 -7.59 12.96
N GLU A 229 -3.23 -7.12 11.90
CA GLU A 229 -4.41 -6.29 12.01
C GLU A 229 -5.70 -7.12 12.13
N PHE A 230 -6.66 -6.62 12.91
CA PHE A 230 -7.94 -7.30 13.08
C PHE A 230 -8.79 -7.24 11.80
N SER A 231 -8.75 -6.12 11.07
CA SER A 231 -9.53 -5.94 9.85
C SER A 231 -8.67 -5.72 8.61
N PRO A 232 -9.10 -6.18 7.41
CA PRO A 232 -8.44 -5.89 6.14
C PRO A 232 -8.22 -4.39 5.91
N LEU A 233 -9.21 -3.57 6.18
CA LEU A 233 -9.14 -2.11 6.03
C LEU A 233 -8.02 -1.47 6.88
N THR A 234 -7.71 -2.06 8.05
CA THR A 234 -6.58 -1.60 8.86
C THR A 234 -5.25 -2.04 8.24
N SER A 235 -5.19 -3.25 7.70
CA SER A 235 -4.01 -3.73 6.96
C SER A 235 -3.73 -2.87 5.74
N GLU A 236 -4.74 -2.49 4.99
CA GLU A 236 -4.63 -1.58 3.84
C GLU A 236 -4.05 -0.22 4.24
N ALA A 237 -4.58 0.39 5.31
CA ALA A 237 -4.09 1.67 5.82
C ALA A 237 -2.62 1.59 6.27
N ILE A 238 -2.20 0.51 6.94
CA ILE A 238 -0.80 0.28 7.33
C ILE A 238 0.10 0.16 6.10
N ILE A 239 -0.33 -0.55 5.07
CA ILE A 239 0.39 -0.69 3.81
C ILE A 239 0.52 0.67 3.12
N GLN A 240 -0.57 1.43 3.00
CA GLN A 240 -0.58 2.76 2.39
C GLN A 240 0.39 3.71 3.11
N LEU A 241 0.38 3.74 4.45
CA LEU A 241 1.30 4.55 5.25
C LEU A 241 2.77 4.17 5.03
N SER A 242 3.08 2.87 4.93
CA SER A 242 4.43 2.39 4.59
C SER A 242 4.88 2.95 3.24
N PHE A 243 4.00 2.94 2.24
CA PHE A 243 4.33 3.49 0.91
C PHE A 243 4.39 5.00 0.88
N ILE A 244 3.58 5.71 1.65
CA ILE A 244 3.70 7.16 1.81
C ILE A 244 5.10 7.52 2.33
N LYS A 245 5.61 6.83 3.37
CA LYS A 245 6.97 7.06 3.88
C LYS A 245 8.03 6.79 2.82
N VAL A 246 7.93 5.67 2.08
CA VAL A 246 8.85 5.36 0.97
C VAL A 246 8.80 6.46 -0.10
N ALA A 247 7.62 6.93 -0.44
CA ALA A 247 7.39 7.95 -1.44
C ALA A 247 7.94 9.32 -1.00
N LEU A 248 7.70 9.74 0.24
CA LEU A 248 8.26 10.96 0.81
C LEU A 248 9.80 10.92 0.83
N ASN A 249 10.39 9.77 1.19
CA ASN A 249 11.84 9.59 1.13
C ASN A 249 12.42 9.66 -0.30
N LYS A 250 11.63 9.35 -1.33
CA LYS A 250 12.07 9.52 -2.73
C LYS A 250 12.00 10.98 -3.19
N LEU A 251 10.99 11.71 -2.73
CA LEU A 251 10.78 13.12 -3.11
C LEU A 251 11.79 14.08 -2.48
N PHE A 252 12.25 13.77 -1.27
CA PHE A 252 13.10 14.64 -0.46
C PHE A 252 14.48 14.01 -0.18
N LYS A 253 15.03 13.34 -1.19
CA LYS A 253 16.42 12.85 -1.17
C LYS A 253 17.42 13.95 -1.42
#